data_56aaabec2dffcd36d1da967dab700427
#
_entry.id   56aaabec2dffcd36d1da967dab700427
#
_cell.length_a   1.000
_cell.length_b   1.000
_cell.length_c   1.000
_cell.angle_alpha   90.00
_cell.angle_beta   90.00
_cell.angle_gamma   90.00
#
_symmetry.space_group_name_H-M   'P 1'
#
loop_
_entity.id
_entity.type
_entity.pdbx_description
1 polymer ?
#
loop_
_entity_poly.entity_id
_entity_poly.type
_entity_poly.pdbx_seq_one_letter_code
_entity_poly.pdbx_strand_id
1 'polypeptide(L)'
;MSLEDWAFSSNASWCERGLERTERVISGSQSPRTVVDGREVLLSGTSDYLGLGTNRALANAAHEATLRAGAGSGGSRLTTGTSDYHVALERDLAEFVGAPAALVFGSGYHANMGVIPALAAAARDCGERLSIFSDAGNHASIIDGIRLAKSSYQGVRLSVYPHLDVKTLEEQLAADAPERRLIVSDGVFSMTGELANLHALQEIAQDYNAWLMIDDAHGIGTLGRNGRGVCEHFDLPLPDIYIGTTSKALGVAGAFVSGSEPLIELCRQRCRSYIFSTSMPPSQAAAISAALALVPSRVQRLARVVHNLRQRLRANGWKVVDSPAPIIVLPVGAENAAMECAAQAAERGVIVSPIRYPSVPLGQALLRLTAHADYSEDDIALIVDAVGPAPH
;
A
#
# COMPACT_ATOMS: atom_id res chain seq x y z
N MET A 1 26.48 14.23 27.84
CA MET A 1 25.10 14.41 27.37
C MET A 1 24.37 13.10 27.59
N SER A 2 23.30 13.11 28.37
CA SER A 2 22.46 11.92 28.54
C SER A 2 21.69 11.60 27.25
N LEU A 3 21.13 10.38 27.14
CA LEU A 3 20.22 10.04 26.01
C LEU A 3 19.01 10.97 25.99
N GLU A 4 18.49 11.35 27.16
CA GLU A 4 17.36 12.26 27.29
C GLU A 4 17.68 13.65 26.76
N ASP A 5 18.83 14.23 27.16
CA ASP A 5 19.27 15.55 26.65
C ASP A 5 19.46 15.55 25.14
N TRP A 6 20.05 14.46 24.61
CA TRP A 6 20.27 14.30 23.18
C TRP A 6 18.94 14.18 22.41
N ALA A 7 18.02 13.35 22.90
CA ALA A 7 16.70 13.17 22.29
C ALA A 7 15.89 14.49 22.33
N PHE A 8 15.93 15.23 23.45
CA PHE A 8 15.28 16.54 23.55
C PHE A 8 15.82 17.53 22.50
N SER A 9 17.15 17.65 22.41
CA SER A 9 17.79 18.55 21.43
C SER A 9 17.48 18.16 19.99
N SER A 10 17.48 16.85 19.69
CA SER A 10 17.15 16.32 18.37
C SER A 10 15.69 16.62 17.99
N ASN A 11 14.75 16.42 18.91
CA ASN A 11 13.34 16.73 18.69
C ASN A 11 13.09 18.24 18.52
N ALA A 12 13.75 19.08 19.32
CA ALA A 12 13.65 20.53 19.16
C ALA A 12 14.08 20.98 17.76
N SER A 13 15.23 20.49 17.28
CA SER A 13 15.70 20.75 15.90
C SER A 13 14.75 20.24 14.83
N TRP A 14 14.07 19.10 15.07
CA TRP A 14 13.06 18.57 14.16
C TRP A 14 11.83 19.46 14.08
N CYS A 15 11.35 19.95 15.24
CA CYS A 15 10.22 20.89 15.34
C CYS A 15 10.54 22.25 14.69
N GLU A 16 11.76 22.80 14.93
CA GLU A 16 12.21 24.05 14.30
C GLU A 16 12.18 23.99 12.76
N ARG A 17 12.43 22.80 12.19
CA ARG A 17 12.34 22.55 10.75
C ARG A 17 10.91 22.34 10.24
N GLY A 18 9.91 22.44 11.12
CA GLY A 18 8.50 22.21 10.78
C GLY A 18 8.18 20.77 10.36
N LEU A 19 8.98 19.79 10.79
CA LEU A 19 8.83 18.37 10.41
C LEU A 19 8.06 17.56 11.45
N GLU A 20 7.62 18.18 12.52
CA GLU A 20 6.82 17.56 13.57
C GLU A 20 5.54 16.94 13.01
N ARG A 21 5.18 15.78 13.56
CA ARG A 21 3.93 15.08 13.25
C ARG A 21 3.18 14.80 14.54
N THR A 22 1.89 15.11 14.53
CA THR A 22 0.97 14.86 15.64
C THR A 22 0.00 13.74 15.29
N GLU A 23 -0.24 12.84 16.23
CA GLU A 23 -1.27 11.82 16.12
C GLU A 23 -2.66 12.46 16.35
N ARG A 24 -3.66 11.95 15.65
CA ARG A 24 -5.08 12.30 15.88
C ARG A 24 -5.77 11.10 16.50
N VAL A 25 -6.51 11.34 17.58
CA VAL A 25 -7.25 10.27 18.26
C VAL A 25 -8.64 10.15 17.67
N ILE A 26 -8.92 8.99 17.07
CA ILE A 26 -10.25 8.63 16.58
C ILE A 26 -11.00 7.91 17.69
N SER A 27 -12.17 8.43 18.06
CA SER A 27 -13.03 7.83 19.07
C SER A 27 -14.19 7.08 18.40
N GLY A 28 -14.28 5.77 18.67
CA GLY A 28 -15.29 4.90 18.05
C GLY A 28 -14.84 4.21 16.78
N SER A 29 -15.76 3.95 15.85
CA SER A 29 -15.44 3.27 14.60
C SER A 29 -14.76 4.19 13.60
N GLN A 30 -13.82 3.65 12.82
CA GLN A 30 -13.15 4.38 11.74
C GLN A 30 -13.98 4.38 10.44
N SER A 31 -15.29 4.62 10.57
CA SER A 31 -16.19 4.85 9.42
C SER A 31 -15.89 6.20 8.76
N PRO A 32 -16.41 6.47 7.54
CA PRO A 32 -16.22 7.75 6.88
C PRO A 32 -16.56 8.95 7.77
N ARG A 33 -17.70 8.86 8.50
CA ARG A 33 -18.05 9.84 9.53
C ARG A 33 -17.70 9.27 10.90
N THR A 34 -16.90 10.01 11.65
CA THR A 34 -16.39 9.56 12.95
C THR A 34 -16.09 10.77 13.84
N VAL A 35 -15.62 10.50 15.05
CA VAL A 35 -15.20 11.55 15.99
C VAL A 35 -13.68 11.57 16.06
N VAL A 36 -13.09 12.72 15.74
CA VAL A 36 -11.64 12.97 15.86
C VAL A 36 -11.45 14.13 16.84
N ASP A 37 -10.67 13.93 17.88
CA ASP A 37 -10.40 14.93 18.91
C ASP A 37 -11.69 15.59 19.48
N GLY A 38 -12.73 14.76 19.66
CA GLY A 38 -14.03 15.17 20.20
C GLY A 38 -14.98 15.88 19.22
N ARG A 39 -14.66 15.96 17.93
CA ARG A 39 -15.50 16.58 16.89
C ARG A 39 -15.93 15.58 15.84
N GLU A 40 -17.19 15.64 15.44
CA GLU A 40 -17.69 14.86 14.28
C GLU A 40 -17.05 15.39 12.99
N VAL A 41 -16.47 14.46 12.21
CA VAL A 41 -15.79 14.79 10.96
C VAL A 41 -16.03 13.74 9.91
N LEU A 42 -15.85 14.11 8.64
CA LEU A 42 -15.74 13.23 7.50
C LEU A 42 -14.26 12.96 7.18
N LEU A 43 -13.84 11.68 7.19
CA LEU A 43 -12.47 11.30 6.87
C LEU A 43 -12.30 11.16 5.35
N SER A 44 -11.51 12.04 4.74
CA SER A 44 -11.12 11.95 3.32
C SER A 44 -9.62 11.66 3.16
N GLY A 45 -9.05 10.91 4.10
CA GLY A 45 -7.65 10.47 4.09
C GLY A 45 -7.48 9.02 4.57
N THR A 46 -8.57 8.28 4.79
CA THR A 46 -8.52 6.88 5.20
C THR A 46 -8.12 5.96 4.06
N SER A 47 -7.43 4.85 4.37
CA SER A 47 -7.15 3.79 3.40
C SER A 47 -8.18 2.66 3.41
N ASP A 48 -9.20 2.69 4.25
CA ASP A 48 -10.33 1.75 4.22
C ASP A 48 -11.28 2.09 3.07
N TYR A 49 -10.79 1.95 1.84
CA TYR A 49 -11.49 2.37 0.62
C TYR A 49 -12.87 1.75 0.43
N LEU A 50 -13.04 0.50 0.88
CA LEU A 50 -14.29 -0.25 0.76
C LEU A 50 -15.18 -0.14 1.98
N GLY A 51 -14.73 0.46 3.10
CA GLY A 51 -15.47 0.52 4.36
C GLY A 51 -15.67 -0.87 4.99
N LEU A 52 -14.70 -1.74 4.81
CA LEU A 52 -14.79 -3.11 5.35
C LEU A 52 -14.30 -3.18 6.80
N GLY A 53 -13.45 -2.25 7.25
CA GLY A 53 -12.91 -2.25 8.61
C GLY A 53 -13.99 -2.17 9.72
N THR A 54 -15.15 -1.62 9.40
CA THR A 54 -16.30 -1.54 10.33
C THR A 54 -17.44 -2.50 10.00
N ASN A 55 -17.26 -3.41 9.03
CA ASN A 55 -18.29 -4.33 8.59
C ASN A 55 -18.54 -5.44 9.62
N ARG A 56 -19.83 -5.66 9.94
CA ARG A 56 -20.24 -6.68 10.94
C ARG A 56 -19.84 -8.10 10.56
N ALA A 57 -19.77 -8.44 9.27
CA ALA A 57 -19.35 -9.77 8.85
C ALA A 57 -17.90 -10.06 9.26
N LEU A 58 -17.00 -9.07 9.11
CA LEU A 58 -15.61 -9.21 9.55
C LEU A 58 -15.51 -9.32 11.09
N ALA A 59 -16.27 -8.48 11.80
CA ALA A 59 -16.31 -8.52 13.26
C ALA A 59 -16.81 -9.85 13.79
N ASN A 60 -17.86 -10.41 13.17
CA ASN A 60 -18.40 -11.72 13.55
C ASN A 60 -17.39 -12.85 13.27
N ALA A 61 -16.76 -12.87 12.08
CA ALA A 61 -15.75 -13.87 11.76
C ALA A 61 -14.56 -13.82 12.72
N ALA A 62 -14.09 -12.61 13.07
CA ALA A 62 -13.03 -12.41 14.05
C ALA A 62 -13.46 -12.90 15.44
N HIS A 63 -14.69 -12.61 15.88
CA HIS A 63 -15.23 -13.03 17.16
C HIS A 63 -15.30 -14.55 17.27
N GLU A 64 -15.88 -15.22 16.29
CA GLU A 64 -16.00 -16.68 16.26
C GLU A 64 -14.63 -17.37 16.27
N ALA A 65 -13.67 -16.85 15.48
CA ALA A 65 -12.31 -17.36 15.47
C ALA A 65 -11.61 -17.13 16.81
N THR A 66 -11.85 -16.00 17.48
CA THR A 66 -11.30 -15.74 18.82
C THR A 66 -11.84 -16.73 19.84
N LEU A 67 -13.12 -17.02 19.85
CA LEU A 67 -13.72 -17.99 20.77
C LEU A 67 -13.19 -19.41 20.54
N ARG A 68 -12.89 -19.77 19.28
CA ARG A 68 -12.40 -21.12 18.94
C ARG A 68 -10.89 -21.28 19.12
N ALA A 69 -10.09 -20.29 18.72
CA ALA A 69 -8.65 -20.42 18.60
C ALA A 69 -7.85 -19.48 19.55
N GLY A 70 -8.55 -18.66 20.34
CA GLY A 70 -7.91 -17.70 21.24
C GLY A 70 -7.58 -16.36 20.55
N ALA A 71 -7.09 -15.40 21.36
CA ALA A 71 -6.80 -14.03 20.92
C ALA A 71 -5.43 -13.87 20.27
N GLY A 72 -4.53 -14.84 20.38
CA GLY A 72 -3.16 -14.79 19.86
C GLY A 72 -2.76 -16.04 19.12
N SER A 73 -1.63 -16.00 18.42
CA SER A 73 -1.09 -17.12 17.64
C SER A 73 -0.08 -17.99 18.40
N GLY A 74 0.48 -17.51 19.51
CA GLY A 74 1.40 -18.26 20.37
C GLY A 74 2.82 -18.43 19.83
N GLY A 75 3.14 -17.99 18.59
CA GLY A 75 4.47 -18.14 18.01
C GLY A 75 4.60 -17.61 16.59
N SER A 76 5.76 -17.81 15.99
CA SER A 76 5.97 -17.53 14.57
C SER A 76 5.37 -18.65 13.70
N ARG A 77 5.20 -18.37 12.41
CA ARG A 77 4.54 -19.27 11.45
C ARG A 77 5.22 -20.65 11.36
N LEU A 78 6.52 -20.73 11.44
CA LEU A 78 7.28 -21.98 11.32
C LEU A 78 7.48 -22.73 12.66
N THR A 79 6.96 -22.19 13.74
CA THR A 79 6.98 -22.86 15.04
C THR A 79 5.58 -23.32 15.45
N THR A 80 4.87 -22.51 16.23
CA THR A 80 3.54 -22.84 16.77
C THR A 80 2.45 -21.89 16.30
N GLY A 81 2.78 -20.87 15.50
CA GLY A 81 1.88 -19.77 15.12
C GLY A 81 1.06 -20.02 13.86
N THR A 82 1.11 -21.20 13.22
CA THR A 82 0.28 -21.54 12.07
C THR A 82 -0.97 -22.31 12.53
N SER A 83 -2.14 -21.79 12.20
CA SER A 83 -3.44 -22.43 12.40
C SER A 83 -4.13 -22.75 11.07
N ASP A 84 -5.23 -23.51 11.13
CA ASP A 84 -6.13 -23.76 10.02
C ASP A 84 -6.66 -22.48 9.37
N TYR A 85 -6.87 -21.41 10.14
CA TYR A 85 -7.26 -20.10 9.63
C TYR A 85 -6.21 -19.46 8.72
N HIS A 86 -4.93 -19.62 9.03
CA HIS A 86 -3.86 -19.11 8.17
C HIS A 86 -3.76 -19.85 6.85
N VAL A 87 -3.87 -21.19 6.91
CA VAL A 87 -3.82 -22.04 5.72
C VAL A 87 -5.02 -21.77 4.81
N ALA A 88 -6.21 -21.61 5.39
CA ALA A 88 -7.41 -21.24 4.64
C ALA A 88 -7.27 -19.88 3.99
N LEU A 89 -6.80 -18.86 4.74
CA LEU A 89 -6.58 -17.52 4.21
C LEU A 89 -5.58 -17.49 3.05
N GLU A 90 -4.46 -18.21 3.14
CA GLU A 90 -3.46 -18.29 2.06
C GLU A 90 -4.06 -18.87 0.77
N ARG A 91 -4.89 -19.90 0.90
CA ARG A 91 -5.65 -20.47 -0.22
C ARG A 91 -6.65 -19.45 -0.79
N ASP A 92 -7.46 -18.81 0.08
CA ASP A 92 -8.51 -17.89 -0.32
C ASP A 92 -7.91 -16.64 -1.03
N LEU A 93 -6.74 -16.16 -0.59
CA LEU A 93 -6.03 -15.06 -1.22
C LEU A 93 -5.45 -15.47 -2.58
N ALA A 94 -4.85 -16.66 -2.69
CA ALA A 94 -4.35 -17.19 -3.96
C ALA A 94 -5.48 -17.31 -4.99
N GLU A 95 -6.63 -17.88 -4.59
CA GLU A 95 -7.82 -17.98 -5.43
C GLU A 95 -8.36 -16.61 -5.82
N PHE A 96 -8.44 -15.68 -4.86
CA PHE A 96 -8.94 -14.34 -5.11
C PHE A 96 -8.14 -13.61 -6.19
N VAL A 97 -6.82 -13.64 -6.14
CA VAL A 97 -6.00 -12.95 -7.15
C VAL A 97 -5.76 -13.81 -8.41
N GLY A 98 -6.04 -15.11 -8.37
CA GLY A 98 -5.80 -16.06 -9.46
C GLY A 98 -4.36 -16.54 -9.55
N ALA A 99 -3.64 -16.61 -8.42
CA ALA A 99 -2.29 -17.13 -8.32
C ALA A 99 -2.26 -18.61 -7.91
N PRO A 100 -1.18 -19.36 -8.25
CA PRO A 100 -1.01 -20.74 -7.79
C PRO A 100 -0.91 -20.87 -6.27
N ALA A 101 -0.25 -19.90 -5.60
CA ALA A 101 -0.06 -19.91 -4.16
C ALA A 101 0.07 -18.48 -3.58
N ALA A 102 -0.16 -18.37 -2.27
CA ALA A 102 0.08 -17.13 -1.52
C ALA A 102 0.69 -17.42 -0.14
N LEU A 103 1.35 -16.41 0.43
CA LEU A 103 1.91 -16.43 1.78
C LEU A 103 1.55 -15.14 2.50
N VAL A 104 1.04 -15.26 3.73
CA VAL A 104 0.53 -14.13 4.51
C VAL A 104 1.61 -13.53 5.41
N PHE A 105 1.67 -12.21 5.46
CA PHE A 105 2.56 -11.40 6.30
C PHE A 105 1.75 -10.47 7.22
N GLY A 106 2.36 -10.01 8.30
CA GLY A 106 1.72 -9.08 9.23
C GLY A 106 1.46 -7.68 8.66
N SER A 107 2.14 -7.29 7.59
CA SER A 107 1.93 -6.02 6.86
C SER A 107 2.62 -6.05 5.48
N GLY A 108 2.24 -5.13 4.58
CA GLY A 108 2.94 -4.92 3.29
C GLY A 108 4.41 -4.53 3.47
N TYR A 109 4.70 -3.77 4.53
CA TYR A 109 6.07 -3.44 4.89
C TYR A 109 6.91 -4.69 5.17
N HIS A 110 6.36 -5.62 5.97
CA HIS A 110 7.02 -6.91 6.25
C HIS A 110 7.15 -7.78 4.99
N ALA A 111 6.19 -7.76 4.08
CA ALA A 111 6.27 -8.49 2.82
C ALA A 111 7.46 -8.01 1.97
N ASN A 112 7.57 -6.71 1.72
CA ASN A 112 8.68 -6.12 0.96
C ASN A 112 10.03 -6.32 1.64
N MET A 113 10.11 -6.12 2.96
CA MET A 113 11.32 -6.35 3.77
C MET A 113 11.71 -7.83 3.86
N GLY A 114 10.82 -8.74 3.54
CA GLY A 114 11.08 -10.18 3.49
C GLY A 114 11.47 -10.66 2.11
N VAL A 115 10.65 -10.35 1.10
CA VAL A 115 10.76 -10.92 -0.25
C VAL A 115 12.03 -10.46 -0.96
N ILE A 116 12.30 -9.15 -1.00
CA ILE A 116 13.45 -8.60 -1.73
C ILE A 116 14.77 -9.14 -1.18
N PRO A 117 15.05 -9.12 0.15
CA PRO A 117 16.24 -9.74 0.69
C PRO A 117 16.29 -11.27 0.53
N ALA A 118 15.15 -11.97 0.52
CA ALA A 118 15.11 -13.41 0.31
C ALA A 118 15.56 -13.80 -1.10
N LEU A 119 15.15 -13.03 -2.12
CA LEU A 119 15.61 -13.20 -3.50
C LEU A 119 17.12 -12.94 -3.62
N ALA A 120 17.61 -11.87 -2.97
CA ALA A 120 19.03 -11.55 -2.95
C ALA A 120 19.87 -12.66 -2.27
N ALA A 121 19.37 -13.22 -1.17
CA ALA A 121 20.00 -14.33 -0.48
C ALA A 121 20.06 -15.58 -1.39
N ALA A 122 18.97 -15.88 -2.09
CA ALA A 122 18.90 -17.02 -2.99
C ALA A 122 19.87 -16.88 -4.19
N ALA A 123 19.94 -15.69 -4.79
CA ALA A 123 20.88 -15.41 -5.87
C ALA A 123 22.34 -15.59 -5.40
N ARG A 124 22.69 -15.02 -4.23
CA ARG A 124 24.02 -15.21 -3.62
C ARG A 124 24.36 -16.70 -3.43
N ASP A 125 23.42 -17.50 -2.89
CA ASP A 125 23.66 -18.91 -2.60
C ASP A 125 23.86 -19.73 -3.87
N CYS A 126 23.33 -19.26 -5.01
CA CYS A 126 23.61 -19.79 -6.35
C CYS A 126 24.89 -19.22 -6.99
N GLY A 127 25.60 -18.31 -6.32
CA GLY A 127 26.78 -17.63 -6.90
C GLY A 127 26.43 -16.58 -7.96
N GLU A 128 25.18 -16.13 -8.01
CA GLU A 128 24.65 -15.19 -9.01
C GLU A 128 24.57 -13.77 -8.44
N ARG A 129 24.74 -12.77 -9.32
CA ARG A 129 24.50 -11.35 -8.99
C ARG A 129 23.03 -11.02 -9.28
N LEU A 130 22.45 -10.16 -8.45
CA LEU A 130 21.09 -9.64 -8.62
C LEU A 130 21.13 -8.13 -8.86
N SER A 131 20.68 -7.69 -10.03
CA SER A 131 20.42 -6.27 -10.29
C SER A 131 18.95 -5.96 -10.12
N ILE A 132 18.64 -4.95 -9.30
CA ILE A 132 17.29 -4.49 -8.98
C ILE A 132 17.07 -3.15 -9.68
N PHE A 133 16.00 -3.06 -10.45
CA PHE A 133 15.55 -1.86 -11.15
C PHE A 133 14.26 -1.38 -10.48
N SER A 134 14.33 -0.20 -9.84
CA SER A 134 13.26 0.32 -8.98
C SER A 134 12.75 1.64 -9.49
N ASP A 135 11.41 1.80 -9.60
CA ASP A 135 10.80 3.11 -9.87
C ASP A 135 11.11 4.09 -8.73
N ALA A 136 11.43 5.33 -9.08
CA ALA A 136 11.73 6.39 -8.11
C ALA A 136 10.54 6.75 -7.20
N GLY A 137 9.31 6.46 -7.64
CA GLY A 137 8.06 6.66 -6.89
C GLY A 137 7.68 5.53 -5.95
N ASN A 138 8.44 4.44 -5.90
CA ASN A 138 8.15 3.27 -5.10
C ASN A 138 8.03 3.57 -3.60
N HIS A 139 7.17 2.79 -2.93
CA HIS A 139 6.92 2.90 -1.51
C HIS A 139 8.18 2.67 -0.65
N ALA A 140 8.26 3.36 0.49
CA ALA A 140 9.40 3.29 1.42
C ALA A 140 9.78 1.86 1.82
N SER A 141 8.83 0.94 1.96
CA SER A 141 9.10 -0.48 2.29
C SER A 141 9.89 -1.22 1.20
N ILE A 142 9.67 -0.88 -0.08
CA ILE A 142 10.45 -1.40 -1.21
C ILE A 142 11.87 -0.85 -1.13
N ILE A 143 12.01 0.46 -0.93
CA ILE A 143 13.30 1.13 -0.78
C ILE A 143 14.11 0.51 0.37
N ASP A 144 13.48 0.30 1.52
CA ASP A 144 14.15 -0.26 2.69
C ASP A 144 14.46 -1.76 2.52
N GLY A 145 13.59 -2.53 1.85
CA GLY A 145 13.86 -3.91 1.45
C GLY A 145 15.08 -4.03 0.55
N ILE A 146 15.21 -3.12 -0.42
CA ILE A 146 16.38 -3.04 -1.32
C ILE A 146 17.65 -2.62 -0.54
N ARG A 147 17.55 -1.64 0.34
CA ARG A 147 18.66 -1.22 1.21
C ARG A 147 19.16 -2.38 2.07
N LEU A 148 18.25 -3.13 2.67
CA LEU A 148 18.58 -4.31 3.46
C LEU A 148 19.26 -5.38 2.59
N ALA A 149 18.75 -5.67 1.42
CA ALA A 149 19.34 -6.62 0.49
C ALA A 149 20.78 -6.21 0.12
N LYS A 150 20.99 -4.94 -0.27
CA LYS A 150 22.32 -4.41 -0.62
C LYS A 150 23.31 -4.44 0.55
N SER A 151 22.86 -4.14 1.76
CA SER A 151 23.75 -4.13 2.93
C SER A 151 24.09 -5.54 3.42
N SER A 152 23.21 -6.51 3.20
CA SER A 152 23.36 -7.88 3.71
C SER A 152 24.02 -8.84 2.73
N TYR A 153 23.96 -8.56 1.42
CA TYR A 153 24.39 -9.50 0.40
C TYR A 153 25.28 -8.84 -0.66
N GLN A 154 26.48 -9.38 -0.83
CA GLN A 154 27.37 -8.96 -1.91
C GLN A 154 26.77 -9.35 -3.28
N GLY A 155 27.04 -8.53 -4.30
CA GLY A 155 26.53 -8.80 -5.67
C GLY A 155 25.13 -8.23 -5.94
N VAL A 156 24.49 -7.57 -4.97
CA VAL A 156 23.23 -6.84 -5.20
C VAL A 156 23.54 -5.43 -5.71
N ARG A 157 23.01 -5.09 -6.89
CA ARG A 157 23.07 -3.75 -7.49
C ARG A 157 21.68 -3.12 -7.50
N LEU A 158 21.63 -1.81 -7.49
CA LEU A 158 20.40 -1.03 -7.62
C LEU A 158 20.56 0.02 -8.72
N SER A 159 19.64 0.03 -9.64
CA SER A 159 19.37 1.11 -10.60
C SER A 159 17.98 1.69 -10.30
N VAL A 160 17.92 3.00 -10.11
CA VAL A 160 16.63 3.70 -9.92
C VAL A 160 16.32 4.42 -11.22
N TYR A 161 15.15 4.14 -11.81
CA TYR A 161 14.69 4.87 -12.98
C TYR A 161 13.68 5.96 -12.59
N PRO A 162 13.60 7.07 -13.35
CA PRO A 162 12.63 8.13 -13.07
C PRO A 162 11.20 7.59 -13.05
N HIS A 163 10.36 8.20 -12.24
CA HIS A 163 8.98 7.77 -12.06
C HIS A 163 8.23 7.59 -13.38
N LEU A 164 7.70 6.38 -13.60
CA LEU A 164 6.98 5.93 -14.80
C LEU A 164 7.79 5.98 -16.12
N ASP A 165 9.10 6.22 -16.08
CA ASP A 165 9.95 6.29 -17.27
C ASP A 165 10.44 4.90 -17.69
N VAL A 166 9.58 4.17 -18.38
CA VAL A 166 9.88 2.82 -18.91
C VAL A 166 11.01 2.82 -19.94
N LYS A 167 11.24 3.95 -20.63
CA LYS A 167 12.35 4.09 -21.59
C LYS A 167 13.71 4.06 -20.88
N THR A 168 13.86 4.85 -19.83
CA THR A 168 15.07 4.84 -19.01
C THR A 168 15.26 3.47 -18.34
N LEU A 169 14.19 2.80 -17.90
CA LEU A 169 14.27 1.43 -17.40
C LEU A 169 14.89 0.49 -18.45
N GLU A 170 14.39 0.52 -19.67
CA GLU A 170 14.88 -0.31 -20.77
C GLU A 170 16.37 -0.03 -21.10
N GLU A 171 16.76 1.25 -21.17
CA GLU A 171 18.15 1.68 -21.36
C GLU A 171 19.07 1.14 -20.25
N GLN A 172 18.62 1.18 -18.98
CA GLN A 172 19.36 0.65 -17.83
C GLN A 172 19.50 -0.88 -17.90
N LEU A 173 18.44 -1.60 -18.28
CA LEU A 173 18.47 -3.06 -18.45
C LEU A 173 19.40 -3.50 -19.58
N ALA A 174 19.42 -2.75 -20.70
CA ALA A 174 20.31 -3.02 -21.82
C ALA A 174 21.80 -2.81 -21.46
N ALA A 175 22.08 -1.88 -20.57
CA ALA A 175 23.44 -1.56 -20.13
C ALA A 175 23.98 -2.52 -19.04
N ASP A 176 23.13 -3.31 -18.39
CA ASP A 176 23.50 -4.22 -17.30
C ASP A 176 23.37 -5.69 -17.75
N ALA A 177 24.37 -6.50 -17.41
CA ALA A 177 24.44 -7.91 -17.75
C ALA A 177 24.65 -8.81 -16.51
N PRO A 178 23.76 -8.76 -15.50
CA PRO A 178 23.81 -9.64 -14.36
C PRO A 178 23.23 -11.03 -14.71
N GLU A 179 23.44 -11.99 -13.82
CA GLU A 179 22.83 -13.29 -13.93
C GLU A 179 21.33 -13.25 -13.65
N ARG A 180 20.90 -12.32 -12.76
CA ARG A 180 19.49 -12.13 -12.41
C ARG A 180 19.11 -10.65 -12.41
N ARG A 181 17.91 -10.37 -12.92
CA ARG A 181 17.30 -9.04 -12.95
C ARG A 181 15.96 -9.07 -12.21
N LEU A 182 15.68 -8.02 -11.42
CA LEU A 182 14.41 -7.82 -10.74
C LEU A 182 13.93 -6.40 -11.03
N ILE A 183 12.80 -6.26 -11.71
CA ILE A 183 12.08 -4.99 -11.86
C ILE A 183 11.05 -4.91 -10.73
N VAL A 184 11.03 -3.78 -10.01
CA VAL A 184 10.11 -3.55 -8.89
C VAL A 184 9.37 -2.24 -9.08
N SER A 185 8.03 -2.30 -9.00
CA SER A 185 7.17 -1.12 -9.09
C SER A 185 5.95 -1.26 -8.16
N ASP A 186 5.48 -0.13 -7.58
CA ASP A 186 4.10 -0.04 -7.11
C ASP A 186 3.15 -0.21 -8.30
N GLY A 187 2.03 -0.89 -8.10
CA GLY A 187 0.95 -0.99 -9.09
C GLY A 187 0.12 0.29 -9.16
N VAL A 188 -0.14 0.86 -7.97
CA VAL A 188 -0.77 2.18 -7.78
C VAL A 188 0.09 2.98 -6.83
N PHE A 189 0.60 4.11 -7.29
CA PHE A 189 1.50 4.95 -6.50
C PHE A 189 0.75 5.74 -5.42
N SER A 190 1.17 5.58 -4.19
CA SER A 190 0.46 6.07 -3.00
C SER A 190 0.41 7.60 -2.90
N MET A 191 1.37 8.32 -3.51
CA MET A 191 1.48 9.79 -3.42
C MET A 191 0.88 10.53 -4.61
N THR A 192 0.67 9.86 -5.74
CA THR A 192 0.14 10.48 -6.96
C THR A 192 -1.20 9.88 -7.39
N GLY A 193 -1.49 8.63 -7.01
CA GLY A 193 -2.65 7.87 -7.47
C GLY A 193 -2.52 7.42 -8.92
N GLU A 194 -1.34 7.56 -9.53
CA GLU A 194 -1.04 7.06 -10.87
C GLU A 194 -0.87 5.55 -10.86
N LEU A 195 -1.14 4.93 -12.01
CA LEU A 195 -0.93 3.50 -12.22
C LEU A 195 0.40 3.27 -12.94
N ALA A 196 1.09 2.19 -12.59
CA ALA A 196 2.23 1.72 -13.36
C ALA A 196 1.81 1.37 -14.78
N ASN A 197 2.70 1.60 -15.75
CA ASN A 197 2.51 1.11 -17.11
C ASN A 197 2.78 -0.39 -17.17
N LEU A 198 1.83 -1.18 -16.68
CA LEU A 198 2.00 -2.61 -16.46
C LEU A 198 2.23 -3.38 -17.77
N HIS A 199 1.62 -2.96 -18.89
CA HIS A 199 1.88 -3.53 -20.21
C HIS A 199 3.36 -3.44 -20.57
N ALA A 200 3.93 -2.24 -20.53
CA ALA A 200 5.34 -2.03 -20.86
C ALA A 200 6.26 -2.74 -19.86
N LEU A 201 5.94 -2.75 -18.55
CA LEU A 201 6.75 -3.45 -17.56
C LEU A 201 6.80 -4.96 -17.81
N GLN A 202 5.69 -5.58 -18.21
CA GLN A 202 5.65 -7.01 -18.54
C GLN A 202 6.39 -7.34 -19.83
N GLU A 203 6.23 -6.52 -20.88
CA GLU A 203 6.96 -6.68 -22.14
C GLU A 203 8.48 -6.58 -21.90
N ILE A 204 8.93 -5.52 -21.22
CA ILE A 204 10.34 -5.31 -20.88
C ILE A 204 10.88 -6.47 -20.00
N ALA A 205 10.11 -6.93 -19.02
CA ALA A 205 10.53 -8.05 -18.19
C ALA A 205 10.76 -9.32 -19.00
N GLN A 206 9.89 -9.61 -19.98
CA GLN A 206 10.06 -10.75 -20.91
C GLN A 206 11.30 -10.58 -21.81
N ASP A 207 11.45 -9.41 -22.45
CA ASP A 207 12.53 -9.13 -23.40
C ASP A 207 13.93 -9.23 -22.76
N TYR A 208 14.02 -8.82 -21.50
CA TYR A 208 15.29 -8.81 -20.75
C TYR A 208 15.44 -10.01 -19.78
N ASN A 209 14.53 -11.00 -19.83
CA ASN A 209 14.51 -12.14 -18.90
C ASN A 209 14.65 -11.69 -17.44
N ALA A 210 13.85 -10.69 -17.05
CA ALA A 210 13.83 -10.12 -15.71
C ALA A 210 12.61 -10.63 -14.94
N TRP A 211 12.75 -10.85 -13.65
CA TRP A 211 11.61 -11.05 -12.75
C TRP A 211 10.88 -9.73 -12.57
N LEU A 212 9.55 -9.77 -12.56
CA LEU A 212 8.71 -8.61 -12.29
C LEU A 212 8.02 -8.76 -10.94
N MET A 213 8.22 -7.77 -10.07
CA MET A 213 7.54 -7.63 -8.78
C MET A 213 6.65 -6.40 -8.79
N ILE A 214 5.37 -6.58 -8.53
CA ILE A 214 4.39 -5.50 -8.42
C ILE A 214 3.82 -5.47 -7.00
N ASP A 215 3.98 -4.33 -6.32
CA ASP A 215 3.28 -4.04 -5.06
C ASP A 215 1.96 -3.33 -5.37
N ASP A 216 0.89 -4.08 -5.30
CA ASP A 216 -0.46 -3.59 -5.58
C ASP A 216 -1.27 -3.30 -4.30
N ALA A 217 -0.60 -2.76 -3.30
CA ALA A 217 -1.21 -2.43 -2.01
C ALA A 217 -2.42 -1.50 -2.11
N HIS A 218 -2.51 -0.66 -3.14
CA HIS A 218 -3.61 0.27 -3.38
C HIS A 218 -4.57 -0.18 -4.48
N GLY A 219 -4.21 -1.17 -5.29
CA GLY A 219 -5.06 -1.72 -6.34
C GLY A 219 -5.92 -2.89 -5.87
N ILE A 220 -5.40 -3.75 -4.98
CA ILE A 220 -6.17 -4.84 -4.37
C ILE A 220 -7.42 -4.28 -3.66
N GLY A 221 -8.58 -4.80 -4.03
CA GLY A 221 -9.89 -4.36 -3.54
C GLY A 221 -10.43 -3.11 -4.22
N THR A 222 -9.64 -2.38 -5.04
CA THR A 222 -10.03 -1.08 -5.60
C THR A 222 -10.11 -1.05 -7.12
N LEU A 223 -9.33 -1.87 -7.79
CA LEU A 223 -9.23 -1.93 -9.24
C LEU A 223 -9.64 -3.28 -9.81
N GLY A 224 -10.05 -3.26 -11.07
CA GLY A 224 -10.60 -4.44 -11.75
C GLY A 224 -12.09 -4.66 -11.44
N ARG A 225 -12.73 -5.51 -12.23
CA ARG A 225 -14.16 -5.78 -12.13
C ARG A 225 -14.54 -6.44 -10.80
N ASN A 226 -13.68 -7.32 -10.31
CA ASN A 226 -13.86 -8.08 -9.06
C ASN A 226 -12.98 -7.55 -7.92
N GLY A 227 -12.21 -6.47 -8.14
CA GLY A 227 -11.30 -5.91 -7.16
C GLY A 227 -9.99 -6.69 -6.99
N ARG A 228 -9.57 -7.45 -8.00
CA ARG A 228 -8.34 -8.24 -7.97
C ARG A 228 -7.05 -7.42 -8.21
N GLY A 229 -7.20 -6.11 -8.41
CA GLY A 229 -6.09 -5.17 -8.54
C GLY A 229 -5.73 -4.79 -9.97
N VAL A 230 -4.50 -4.25 -10.15
CA VAL A 230 -4.06 -3.67 -11.42
C VAL A 230 -3.98 -4.69 -12.56
N CYS A 231 -3.65 -5.94 -12.28
CA CYS A 231 -3.58 -6.99 -13.32
C CYS A 231 -4.96 -7.25 -13.91
N GLU A 232 -6.00 -7.40 -13.08
CA GLU A 232 -7.37 -7.53 -13.56
C GLU A 232 -7.85 -6.26 -14.28
N HIS A 233 -7.44 -5.07 -13.80
CA HIS A 233 -7.83 -3.81 -14.41
C HIS A 233 -7.33 -3.69 -15.86
N PHE A 234 -6.13 -4.13 -16.14
CA PHE A 234 -5.52 -4.09 -17.48
C PHE A 234 -5.74 -5.37 -18.31
N ASP A 235 -6.46 -6.36 -17.76
CA ASP A 235 -6.64 -7.69 -18.38
C ASP A 235 -5.30 -8.36 -18.71
N LEU A 236 -4.37 -8.31 -17.76
CA LEU A 236 -3.01 -8.84 -17.87
C LEU A 236 -2.79 -10.02 -16.90
N PRO A 237 -1.90 -10.96 -17.23
CA PRO A 237 -1.49 -12.01 -16.30
C PRO A 237 -0.80 -11.41 -15.07
N LEU A 238 -0.75 -12.17 -13.98
CA LEU A 238 0.01 -11.79 -12.79
C LEU A 238 1.51 -11.75 -13.12
N PRO A 239 2.28 -10.82 -12.49
CA PRO A 239 3.73 -10.83 -12.54
C PRO A 239 4.29 -12.03 -11.75
N ASP A 240 5.60 -12.26 -11.83
CA ASP A 240 6.26 -13.34 -11.07
C ASP A 240 6.00 -13.22 -9.57
N ILE A 241 6.01 -11.99 -9.06
CA ILE A 241 5.82 -11.66 -7.64
C ILE A 241 4.75 -10.58 -7.53
N TYR A 242 3.62 -10.93 -6.94
CA TYR A 242 2.53 -10.00 -6.75
C TYR A 242 2.25 -9.82 -5.26
N ILE A 243 2.40 -8.59 -4.76
CA ILE A 243 2.18 -8.24 -3.36
C ILE A 243 0.87 -7.46 -3.25
N GLY A 244 0.05 -7.85 -2.28
CA GLY A 244 -1.16 -7.14 -1.90
C GLY A 244 -1.19 -6.87 -0.41
N THR A 245 -1.95 -5.84 -0.01
CA THR A 245 -2.21 -5.59 1.41
C THR A 245 -3.68 -5.76 1.74
N THR A 246 -3.95 -6.33 2.90
CA THR A 246 -5.30 -6.47 3.45
C THR A 246 -5.67 -5.29 4.37
N SER A 247 -4.68 -4.47 4.74
CA SER A 247 -4.82 -3.37 5.69
C SER A 247 -5.50 -2.13 5.13
N LYS A 248 -5.76 -2.07 3.83
CA LYS A 248 -6.40 -0.95 3.15
C LYS A 248 -7.83 -1.33 2.75
N ALA A 249 -8.08 -1.63 1.49
CA ALA A 249 -9.43 -1.93 1.00
C ALA A 249 -10.14 -3.09 1.72
N LEU A 250 -9.39 -4.11 2.16
CA LEU A 250 -9.98 -5.21 2.92
C LEU A 250 -10.21 -4.91 4.41
N GLY A 251 -9.76 -3.75 4.91
CA GLY A 251 -10.10 -3.24 6.24
C GLY A 251 -9.46 -3.96 7.43
N VAL A 252 -8.55 -4.92 7.21
CA VAL A 252 -7.91 -5.72 8.28
C VAL A 252 -6.41 -5.73 8.08
N ALA A 253 -5.63 -5.40 9.11
CA ALA A 253 -4.18 -5.37 9.05
C ALA A 253 -3.60 -6.69 8.51
N GLY A 254 -2.58 -6.61 7.65
CA GLY A 254 -1.96 -7.76 7.00
C GLY A 254 -1.57 -7.48 5.56
N ALA A 255 -0.89 -8.45 4.97
CA ALA A 255 -0.49 -8.45 3.57
C ALA A 255 -0.23 -9.87 3.10
N PHE A 256 -0.02 -10.03 1.80
CA PHE A 256 0.37 -11.30 1.22
C PHE A 256 1.31 -11.09 0.03
N VAL A 257 2.11 -12.09 -0.24
CA VAL A 257 2.80 -12.28 -1.51
C VAL A 257 2.16 -13.46 -2.23
N SER A 258 1.96 -13.35 -3.53
CA SER A 258 1.45 -14.43 -4.37
C SER A 258 2.32 -14.62 -5.61
N GLY A 259 2.29 -15.84 -6.15
CA GLY A 259 3.07 -16.26 -7.31
C GLY A 259 3.11 -17.77 -7.45
N SER A 260 4.14 -18.30 -8.08
CA SER A 260 4.32 -19.74 -8.24
C SER A 260 4.57 -20.46 -6.90
N GLU A 261 4.20 -21.74 -6.79
CA GLU A 261 4.47 -22.54 -5.59
C GLU A 261 5.97 -22.56 -5.19
N PRO A 262 6.94 -22.70 -6.12
CA PRO A 262 8.36 -22.63 -5.77
C PRO A 262 8.79 -21.26 -5.21
N LEU A 263 8.22 -20.16 -5.71
CA LEU A 263 8.49 -18.82 -5.16
C LEU A 263 7.93 -18.70 -3.73
N ILE A 264 6.72 -19.13 -3.52
CA ILE A 264 6.07 -19.06 -2.20
C ILE A 264 6.82 -19.94 -1.19
N GLU A 265 7.31 -21.09 -1.59
CA GLU A 265 8.16 -21.92 -0.72
C GLU A 265 9.51 -21.26 -0.43
N LEU A 266 10.16 -20.63 -1.42
CA LEU A 266 11.36 -19.83 -1.21
C LEU A 266 11.10 -18.71 -0.18
N CYS A 267 9.99 -17.99 -0.31
CA CYS A 267 9.60 -16.97 0.65
C CYS A 267 9.38 -17.55 2.05
N ARG A 268 8.70 -18.70 2.17
CA ARG A 268 8.47 -19.40 3.44
C ARG A 268 9.77 -19.74 4.15
N GLN A 269 10.77 -20.20 3.40
CA GLN A 269 12.06 -20.63 3.94
C GLN A 269 13.06 -19.51 4.20
N ARG A 270 12.91 -18.36 3.53
CA ARG A 270 13.96 -17.31 3.52
C ARG A 270 13.51 -15.91 3.95
N CYS A 271 12.23 -15.58 3.94
CA CYS A 271 11.75 -14.28 4.38
C CYS A 271 11.91 -14.13 5.90
N ARG A 272 12.90 -13.36 6.32
CA ARG A 272 13.20 -13.17 7.75
C ARG A 272 12.03 -12.50 8.50
N SER A 273 11.33 -11.56 7.87
CA SER A 273 10.14 -10.93 8.45
C SER A 273 8.96 -11.91 8.64
N TYR A 274 8.91 -13.00 7.89
CA TYR A 274 7.97 -14.09 8.09
C TYR A 274 8.43 -15.07 9.20
N ILE A 275 9.70 -15.48 9.14
CA ILE A 275 10.26 -16.51 10.01
C ILE A 275 10.35 -16.04 11.46
N PHE A 276 10.79 -14.79 11.67
CA PHE A 276 11.14 -14.25 12.98
C PHE A 276 10.10 -13.29 13.58
N SER A 277 8.93 -13.17 12.94
CA SER A 277 7.78 -12.44 13.49
C SER A 277 6.76 -13.39 14.06
N THR A 278 6.16 -13.02 15.19
CA THR A 278 4.95 -13.67 15.69
C THR A 278 3.85 -13.56 14.63
N SER A 279 3.14 -14.65 14.39
CA SER A 279 2.05 -14.72 13.42
C SER A 279 0.89 -13.81 13.80
N MET A 280 0.13 -13.37 12.81
CA MET A 280 -1.13 -12.67 13.09
C MET A 280 -2.10 -13.58 13.88
N PRO A 281 -3.02 -13.03 14.69
CA PRO A 281 -4.02 -13.83 15.36
C PRO A 281 -4.95 -14.56 14.36
N PRO A 282 -5.46 -15.76 14.70
CA PRO A 282 -6.46 -16.47 13.87
C PRO A 282 -7.71 -15.64 13.57
N SER A 283 -8.14 -14.79 14.51
CA SER A 283 -9.24 -13.84 14.33
C SER A 283 -9.03 -12.85 13.18
N GLN A 284 -7.80 -12.39 13.03
CA GLN A 284 -7.42 -11.49 11.94
C GLN A 284 -7.45 -12.22 10.60
N ALA A 285 -6.94 -13.44 10.54
CA ALA A 285 -7.01 -14.28 9.34
C ALA A 285 -8.46 -14.56 8.91
N ALA A 286 -9.33 -14.90 9.86
CA ALA A 286 -10.76 -15.14 9.61
C ALA A 286 -11.48 -13.88 9.07
N ALA A 287 -11.17 -12.71 9.65
CA ALA A 287 -11.74 -11.44 9.18
C ALA A 287 -11.31 -11.10 7.75
N ILE A 288 -10.05 -11.36 7.38
CA ILE A 288 -9.56 -11.14 6.02
C ILE A 288 -10.29 -12.06 5.03
N SER A 289 -10.41 -13.37 5.33
CA SER A 289 -11.18 -14.31 4.49
C SER A 289 -12.63 -13.84 4.30
N ALA A 290 -13.28 -13.35 5.36
CA ALA A 290 -14.64 -12.80 5.26
C ALA A 290 -14.69 -11.52 4.39
N ALA A 291 -13.65 -10.70 4.41
CA ALA A 291 -13.57 -9.48 3.59
C ALA A 291 -13.54 -9.79 2.10
N LEU A 292 -12.81 -10.82 1.67
CA LEU A 292 -12.66 -11.18 0.26
C LEU A 292 -14.00 -11.42 -0.44
N ALA A 293 -14.95 -12.04 0.24
CA ALA A 293 -16.29 -12.29 -0.30
C ALA A 293 -17.11 -11.01 -0.55
N LEU A 294 -16.77 -9.91 0.10
CA LEU A 294 -17.49 -8.64 0.00
C LEU A 294 -16.93 -7.69 -1.05
N VAL A 295 -15.67 -7.89 -1.48
CA VAL A 295 -14.97 -7.01 -2.42
C VAL A 295 -15.75 -6.78 -3.72
N PRO A 296 -16.23 -7.82 -4.47
CA PRO A 296 -16.85 -7.61 -5.79
C PRO A 296 -18.08 -6.70 -5.75
N SER A 297 -18.84 -6.72 -4.68
CA SER A 297 -20.02 -5.87 -4.52
C SER A 297 -19.67 -4.41 -4.21
N ARG A 298 -18.52 -4.16 -3.61
CA ARG A 298 -18.11 -2.83 -3.13
C ARG A 298 -17.21 -2.08 -4.10
N VAL A 299 -16.37 -2.78 -4.88
CA VAL A 299 -15.44 -2.16 -5.82
C VAL A 299 -16.18 -1.32 -6.87
N GLN A 300 -17.33 -1.79 -7.35
CA GLN A 300 -18.13 -1.02 -8.33
C GLN A 300 -18.74 0.24 -7.72
N ARG A 301 -19.11 0.19 -6.43
CA ARG A 301 -19.58 1.37 -5.71
C ARG A 301 -18.45 2.38 -5.51
N LEU A 302 -17.26 1.91 -5.10
CA LEU A 302 -16.07 2.74 -5.00
C LEU A 302 -15.74 3.43 -6.33
N ALA A 303 -15.75 2.71 -7.45
CA ALA A 303 -15.47 3.28 -8.77
C ALA A 303 -16.41 4.44 -9.13
N ARG A 304 -17.71 4.34 -8.79
CA ARG A 304 -18.67 5.44 -9.00
C ARG A 304 -18.34 6.66 -8.14
N VAL A 305 -17.99 6.44 -6.88
CA VAL A 305 -17.58 7.52 -5.97
C VAL A 305 -16.31 8.20 -6.46
N VAL A 306 -15.29 7.42 -6.87
CA VAL A 306 -14.04 7.94 -7.45
C VAL A 306 -14.32 8.83 -8.65
N HIS A 307 -15.12 8.35 -9.58
CA HIS A 307 -15.49 9.11 -10.80
C HIS A 307 -16.17 10.43 -10.44
N ASN A 308 -17.22 10.40 -9.60
CA ASN A 308 -17.99 11.57 -9.22
C ASN A 308 -17.13 12.61 -8.47
N LEU A 309 -16.35 12.16 -7.48
CA LEU A 309 -15.48 13.05 -6.70
C LEU A 309 -14.43 13.73 -7.60
N ARG A 310 -13.77 12.98 -8.50
CA ARG A 310 -12.82 13.54 -9.47
C ARG A 310 -13.47 14.56 -10.41
N GLN A 311 -14.66 14.25 -10.92
CA GLN A 311 -15.40 15.13 -11.82
C GLN A 311 -15.73 16.47 -11.13
N ARG A 312 -16.23 16.43 -9.88
CA ARG A 312 -16.58 17.63 -9.13
C ARG A 312 -15.35 18.46 -8.75
N LEU A 313 -14.24 17.80 -8.37
CA LEU A 313 -12.98 18.51 -8.08
C LEU A 313 -12.42 19.22 -9.32
N ARG A 314 -12.47 18.55 -10.50
CA ARG A 314 -12.09 19.18 -11.77
C ARG A 314 -12.98 20.37 -12.11
N ALA A 315 -14.30 20.26 -11.90
CA ALA A 315 -15.24 21.35 -12.10
C ALA A 315 -14.96 22.54 -11.15
N ASN A 316 -14.35 22.28 -9.97
CA ASN A 316 -13.92 23.29 -9.00
C ASN A 316 -12.49 23.84 -9.29
N GLY A 317 -11.94 23.56 -10.46
CA GLY A 317 -10.66 24.10 -10.95
C GLY A 317 -9.42 23.26 -10.61
N TRP A 318 -9.55 22.17 -9.86
CA TRP A 318 -8.39 21.35 -9.50
C TRP A 318 -7.85 20.51 -10.68
N LYS A 319 -6.53 20.51 -10.82
CA LYS A 319 -5.83 19.63 -11.77
C LYS A 319 -5.73 18.23 -11.13
N VAL A 320 -6.67 17.36 -11.46
CA VAL A 320 -6.72 15.99 -10.95
C VAL A 320 -6.26 15.01 -12.03
N VAL A 321 -5.27 14.17 -11.70
CA VAL A 321 -4.76 13.12 -12.61
C VAL A 321 -5.90 12.20 -13.05
N ASP A 322 -5.88 11.75 -14.28
CA ASP A 322 -6.86 10.79 -14.78
C ASP A 322 -6.44 9.36 -14.37
N SER A 323 -7.12 8.85 -13.36
CA SER A 323 -6.82 7.55 -12.77
C SER A 323 -8.08 6.95 -12.14
N PRO A 324 -8.31 5.65 -12.26
CA PRO A 324 -9.41 4.96 -11.59
C PRO A 324 -9.15 4.69 -10.10
N ALA A 325 -7.91 4.91 -9.63
CA ALA A 325 -7.52 4.64 -8.24
C ALA A 325 -8.27 5.55 -7.25
N PRO A 326 -8.52 5.09 -6.02
CA PRO A 326 -9.25 5.86 -5.01
C PRO A 326 -8.44 7.02 -4.41
N ILE A 327 -7.18 7.13 -4.75
CA ILE A 327 -6.30 8.22 -4.31
C ILE A 327 -6.46 9.41 -5.25
N ILE A 328 -6.76 10.57 -4.69
CA ILE A 328 -6.95 11.82 -5.42
C ILE A 328 -6.01 12.88 -4.85
N VAL A 329 -5.18 13.44 -5.70
CA VAL A 329 -4.15 14.40 -5.32
C VAL A 329 -4.52 15.78 -5.86
N LEU A 330 -4.46 16.78 -4.97
CA LEU A 330 -4.70 18.19 -5.27
C LEU A 330 -3.38 18.94 -5.07
N PRO A 331 -2.68 19.32 -6.14
CA PRO A 331 -1.42 20.06 -6.04
C PRO A 331 -1.64 21.44 -5.42
N VAL A 332 -0.82 21.80 -4.40
CA VAL A 332 -0.88 23.10 -3.73
C VAL A 332 0.42 23.88 -3.91
N GLY A 333 1.57 23.20 -3.91
CA GLY A 333 2.89 23.79 -4.09
C GLY A 333 3.59 24.08 -2.75
N ALA A 334 3.29 25.20 -2.09
CA ALA A 334 3.96 25.56 -0.85
C ALA A 334 3.47 24.72 0.35
N GLU A 335 4.38 24.33 1.24
CA GLU A 335 4.11 23.50 2.40
C GLU A 335 3.11 24.17 3.36
N ASN A 336 3.30 25.45 3.66
CA ASN A 336 2.40 26.21 4.55
C ASN A 336 1.00 26.30 3.95
N ALA A 337 0.88 26.55 2.65
CA ALA A 337 -0.42 26.60 1.97
C ALA A 337 -1.16 25.25 2.05
N ALA A 338 -0.46 24.11 1.89
CA ALA A 338 -1.08 22.80 2.05
C ALA A 338 -1.56 22.55 3.49
N MET A 339 -0.81 23.01 4.49
CA MET A 339 -1.23 22.93 5.90
C MET A 339 -2.44 23.82 6.18
N GLU A 340 -2.47 25.06 5.66
CA GLU A 340 -3.60 25.99 5.78
C GLU A 340 -4.86 25.44 5.11
N CYS A 341 -4.75 24.91 3.88
CA CYS A 341 -5.87 24.27 3.21
C CYS A 341 -6.42 23.07 3.99
N ALA A 342 -5.55 22.24 4.56
CA ALA A 342 -5.98 21.11 5.38
C ALA A 342 -6.65 21.54 6.68
N ALA A 343 -6.17 22.63 7.32
CA ALA A 343 -6.78 23.22 8.52
C ALA A 343 -8.18 23.78 8.20
N GLN A 344 -8.32 24.53 7.11
CA GLN A 344 -9.61 25.06 6.66
C GLN A 344 -10.61 23.95 6.34
N ALA A 345 -10.16 22.86 5.69
CA ALA A 345 -11.01 21.70 5.46
C ALA A 345 -11.46 21.05 6.78
N ALA A 346 -10.57 20.96 7.77
CA ALA A 346 -10.89 20.42 9.10
C ALA A 346 -11.88 21.30 9.86
N GLU A 347 -11.79 22.62 9.76
CA GLU A 347 -12.78 23.57 10.33
C GLU A 347 -14.18 23.36 9.74
N ARG A 348 -14.26 22.95 8.45
CA ARG A 348 -15.50 22.62 7.75
C ARG A 348 -15.93 21.15 7.96
N GLY A 349 -15.26 20.44 8.88
CA GLY A 349 -15.60 19.07 9.26
C GLY A 349 -15.07 17.99 8.32
N VAL A 350 -14.07 18.27 7.48
CA VAL A 350 -13.44 17.28 6.59
C VAL A 350 -11.95 17.13 6.90
N ILE A 351 -11.52 15.91 7.22
CA ILE A 351 -10.11 15.62 7.45
C ILE A 351 -9.47 15.12 6.15
N VAL A 352 -8.53 15.92 5.62
CA VAL A 352 -7.68 15.58 4.47
C VAL A 352 -6.23 15.47 4.91
N SER A 353 -5.41 14.80 4.13
CA SER A 353 -3.98 14.60 4.45
C SER A 353 -3.11 15.60 3.69
N PRO A 354 -2.53 16.62 4.34
CA PRO A 354 -1.50 17.43 3.71
C PRO A 354 -0.21 16.62 3.59
N ILE A 355 0.29 16.46 2.38
CA ILE A 355 1.55 15.79 2.08
C ILE A 355 2.59 16.85 1.73
N ARG A 356 3.72 16.81 2.42
CA ARG A 356 4.82 17.77 2.30
C ARG A 356 6.17 17.09 2.40
N TYR A 357 7.24 17.84 2.24
CA TYR A 357 8.60 17.36 2.47
C TYR A 357 8.70 16.62 3.82
N PRO A 358 9.43 15.48 3.91
CA PRO A 358 10.22 14.83 2.85
C PRO A 358 9.46 13.81 1.99
N SER A 359 8.14 13.65 2.15
CA SER A 359 7.33 12.68 1.39
C SER A 359 7.16 13.07 -0.08
N VAL A 360 7.24 14.36 -0.37
CA VAL A 360 7.31 14.94 -1.72
C VAL A 360 8.44 15.97 -1.74
N PRO A 361 8.99 16.34 -2.91
CA PRO A 361 9.99 17.40 -3.02
C PRO A 361 9.52 18.74 -2.44
N LEU A 362 10.47 19.55 -1.97
CA LEU A 362 10.19 20.88 -1.45
C LEU A 362 9.50 21.74 -2.53
N GLY A 363 8.44 22.46 -2.13
CA GLY A 363 7.63 23.27 -3.04
C GLY A 363 6.63 22.46 -3.88
N GLN A 364 6.46 21.18 -3.61
CA GLN A 364 5.50 20.31 -4.28
C GLN A 364 4.48 19.70 -3.31
N ALA A 365 4.18 20.43 -2.23
CA ALA A 365 3.18 19.99 -1.27
C ALA A 365 1.79 19.90 -1.90
N LEU A 366 0.98 18.99 -1.38
CA LEU A 366 -0.33 18.64 -1.93
C LEU A 366 -1.31 18.24 -0.82
N LEU A 367 -2.60 18.24 -1.14
CA LEU A 367 -3.60 17.54 -0.36
C LEU A 367 -3.85 16.16 -0.97
N ARG A 368 -3.74 15.13 -0.18
CA ARG A 368 -4.10 13.77 -0.56
C ARG A 368 -5.46 13.41 0.02
N LEU A 369 -6.42 13.24 -0.88
CA LEU A 369 -7.75 12.75 -0.57
C LEU A 369 -7.86 11.28 -0.96
N THR A 370 -8.80 10.59 -0.33
CA THR A 370 -9.15 9.21 -0.69
C THR A 370 -10.66 9.10 -0.83
N ALA A 371 -11.09 8.39 -1.87
CA ALA A 371 -12.49 8.03 -2.03
C ALA A 371 -12.80 6.80 -1.14
N HIS A 372 -14.04 6.75 -0.65
CA HIS A 372 -14.55 5.66 0.19
C HIS A 372 -15.88 5.17 -0.37
N ALA A 373 -16.08 3.85 -0.46
CA ALA A 373 -17.26 3.26 -1.09
C ALA A 373 -18.59 3.69 -0.47
N ASP A 374 -18.59 4.10 0.79
CA ASP A 374 -19.81 4.51 1.51
C ASP A 374 -20.06 6.02 1.51
N TYR A 375 -19.27 6.83 0.76
CA TYR A 375 -19.62 8.24 0.61
C TYR A 375 -20.96 8.40 -0.10
N SER A 376 -21.81 9.23 0.49
CA SER A 376 -23.02 9.75 -0.13
C SER A 376 -22.72 10.91 -1.07
N GLU A 377 -23.70 11.35 -1.85
CA GLU A 377 -23.60 12.56 -2.66
C GLU A 377 -23.35 13.81 -1.81
N ASP A 378 -23.94 13.87 -0.60
CA ASP A 378 -23.73 14.96 0.35
C ASP A 378 -22.31 14.94 0.92
N ASP A 379 -21.73 13.75 1.16
CA ASP A 379 -20.33 13.63 1.60
C ASP A 379 -19.38 14.12 0.53
N ILE A 380 -19.62 13.75 -0.74
CA ILE A 380 -18.83 14.22 -1.87
C ILE A 380 -18.93 15.75 -2.02
N ALA A 381 -20.15 16.30 -1.90
CA ALA A 381 -20.36 17.75 -1.95
C ALA A 381 -19.61 18.46 -0.82
N LEU A 382 -19.69 17.94 0.42
CA LEU A 382 -18.99 18.47 1.58
C LEU A 382 -17.48 18.44 1.40
N ILE A 383 -16.90 17.35 0.84
CA ILE A 383 -15.45 17.26 0.56
C ILE A 383 -15.04 18.36 -0.42
N VAL A 384 -15.77 18.52 -1.54
CA VAL A 384 -15.46 19.51 -2.58
C VAL A 384 -15.56 20.93 -2.05
N ASP A 385 -16.59 21.23 -1.25
CA ASP A 385 -16.76 22.53 -0.59
C ASP A 385 -15.65 22.80 0.43
N ALA A 386 -15.30 21.80 1.23
CA ALA A 386 -14.30 21.92 2.28
C ALA A 386 -12.90 22.23 1.74
N VAL A 387 -12.48 21.57 0.65
CA VAL A 387 -11.18 21.85 0.03
C VAL A 387 -11.19 23.15 -0.81
N GLY A 388 -12.36 23.69 -1.13
CA GLY A 388 -12.51 24.92 -1.88
C GLY A 388 -12.02 24.84 -3.34
N PRO A 389 -11.99 25.98 -4.06
CA PRO A 389 -11.46 26.05 -5.41
C PRO A 389 -9.94 25.89 -5.42
N ALA A 390 -9.39 25.47 -6.58
CA ALA A 390 -7.95 25.42 -6.75
C ALA A 390 -7.31 26.80 -6.51
N PRO A 391 -6.17 26.88 -5.80
CA PRO A 391 -5.44 28.14 -5.68
C PRO A 391 -4.98 28.60 -7.07
N HIS A 392 -5.03 29.92 -7.27
CA HIS A 392 -4.67 30.58 -8.54
C HIS A 392 -3.15 30.59 -8.77
#